data_58bdeab3ba1ffe276393095765cc0768
#
_entry.id   58bdeab3ba1ffe276393095765cc0768
#
_cell.length_a   1.000
_cell.length_b   1.000
_cell.length_c   1.000
_cell.angle_alpha   90.00
_cell.angle_beta   90.00
_cell.angle_gamma   90.00
#
_symmetry.space_group_name_H-M   'P 1'
#
loop_
_entity.id
_entity.type
_entity.pdbx_description
1 polymer ?
#
loop_
_entity_poly.entity_id
_entity_poly.type
_entity_poly.pdbx_seq_one_letter_code
_entity_poly.pdbx_strand_id
1 'polypeptide(L)'
;MKRIVRISLCMLLLVTAGACARHKIIPDRKLAQIFHDAFLANAYIGSEQVDIDSLNIYEPIFAGYGYTTEDVYYTIGNFSKRKSARLGDVVELAIEMLEAEGKYYNREVAVLDTIDNVARRSFTRTVYADSLIRVGSLRD
;
A
#
# COMPACT_ATOMS: atom_id res chain seq x y z
N MET A 1 -3.55 -17.17 55.62
CA MET A 1 -3.24 -17.92 54.39
C MET A 1 -4.46 -18.12 53.48
N LYS A 2 -5.57 -18.67 53.90
CA LYS A 2 -6.78 -18.94 53.03
C LYS A 2 -7.38 -17.75 52.32
N ARG A 3 -7.32 -16.52 52.92
CA ARG A 3 -7.84 -15.28 52.29
C ARG A 3 -6.93 -14.78 51.15
N ILE A 4 -5.62 -14.85 51.32
CA ILE A 4 -4.63 -14.41 50.30
C ILE A 4 -4.72 -15.30 49.06
N VAL A 5 -4.86 -16.64 49.25
CA VAL A 5 -5.03 -17.61 48.16
C VAL A 5 -6.31 -17.33 47.36
N ARG A 6 -7.44 -16.97 48.03
CA ARG A 6 -8.68 -16.61 47.31
C ARG A 6 -8.57 -15.37 46.53
N ILE A 7 -7.90 -14.33 47.05
CA ILE A 7 -7.70 -13.05 46.33
C ILE A 7 -6.79 -13.27 45.11
N SER A 8 -5.73 -14.05 45.26
CA SER A 8 -4.82 -14.40 44.15
C SER A 8 -5.55 -15.21 43.07
N LEU A 9 -6.39 -16.12 43.45
CA LEU A 9 -7.21 -16.92 42.49
C LEU A 9 -8.24 -16.09 41.76
N CYS A 10 -8.89 -15.14 42.43
CA CYS A 10 -9.83 -14.19 41.78
C CYS A 10 -9.09 -13.24 40.80
N MET A 11 -7.89 -12.74 41.16
CA MET A 11 -7.07 -11.94 40.25
C MET A 11 -6.65 -12.71 39.01
N LEU A 12 -6.26 -13.98 39.17
CA LEU A 12 -5.90 -14.86 38.06
C LEU A 12 -7.09 -15.10 37.10
N LEU A 13 -8.29 -15.30 37.65
CA LEU A 13 -9.52 -15.47 36.88
C LEU A 13 -9.96 -14.19 36.12
N LEU A 14 -9.73 -13.02 36.71
CA LEU A 14 -10.02 -11.74 36.06
C LEU A 14 -9.08 -11.48 34.87
N VAL A 15 -7.81 -11.87 34.97
CA VAL A 15 -6.85 -11.74 33.85
C VAL A 15 -7.18 -12.65 32.68
N THR A 16 -7.68 -13.86 32.96
CA THR A 16 -8.06 -14.81 31.89
C THR A 16 -9.38 -14.45 31.21
N ALA A 17 -10.30 -13.76 31.89
CA ALA A 17 -11.58 -13.32 31.30
C ALA A 17 -11.42 -12.16 30.29
N GLY A 18 -10.30 -11.40 30.33
CA GLY A 18 -9.99 -10.32 29.38
C GLY A 18 -9.45 -10.79 28.04
N ALA A 19 -9.06 -12.04 27.90
CA ALA A 19 -8.37 -12.58 26.72
C ALA A 19 -9.29 -13.16 25.63
N CYS A 20 -10.62 -12.96 25.69
CA CYS A 20 -11.48 -13.18 24.53
C CYS A 20 -11.19 -12.08 23.49
N ALA A 21 -10.23 -12.32 22.62
CA ALA A 21 -9.95 -11.46 21.45
C ALA A 21 -11.23 -11.42 20.60
N ARG A 22 -12.03 -10.36 20.78
CA ARG A 22 -13.17 -10.10 19.89
C ARG A 22 -12.58 -9.64 18.56
N HIS A 23 -12.75 -10.46 17.51
CA HIS A 23 -12.36 -10.04 16.17
C HIS A 23 -13.06 -8.74 15.81
N LYS A 24 -12.28 -7.79 15.26
CA LYS A 24 -12.80 -6.51 14.81
C LYS A 24 -13.36 -6.67 13.41
N ILE A 25 -14.56 -6.14 13.19
CA ILE A 25 -15.11 -6.03 11.83
C ILE A 25 -14.52 -4.79 11.17
N ILE A 26 -13.88 -4.99 10.02
CA ILE A 26 -13.25 -3.91 9.26
C ILE A 26 -14.31 -3.21 8.42
N PRO A 27 -14.44 -1.86 8.49
CA PRO A 27 -15.31 -1.10 7.60
C PRO A 27 -14.90 -1.25 6.14
N ASP A 28 -15.86 -1.26 5.20
CA ASP A 28 -15.66 -1.51 3.77
C ASP A 28 -14.58 -0.64 3.16
N ARG A 29 -14.59 0.67 3.45
CA ARG A 29 -13.58 1.60 2.95
C ARG A 29 -12.17 1.30 3.47
N LYS A 30 -12.05 0.85 4.71
CA LYS A 30 -10.76 0.43 5.28
C LYS A 30 -10.29 -0.88 4.66
N LEU A 31 -11.20 -1.81 4.44
CA LEU A 31 -10.89 -3.07 3.79
C LEU A 31 -10.46 -2.86 2.34
N ALA A 32 -11.10 -1.91 1.62
CA ALA A 32 -10.67 -1.50 0.28
C ALA A 32 -9.26 -0.91 0.26
N GLN A 33 -8.91 -0.07 1.26
CA GLN A 33 -7.54 0.45 1.41
C GLN A 33 -6.52 -0.66 1.66
N ILE A 34 -6.86 -1.63 2.51
CA ILE A 34 -6.02 -2.81 2.78
C ILE A 34 -5.81 -3.63 1.49
N PHE A 35 -6.85 -3.84 0.69
CA PHE A 35 -6.74 -4.54 -0.59
C PHE A 35 -5.92 -3.75 -1.60
N HIS A 36 -6.10 -2.44 -1.69
CA HIS A 36 -5.29 -1.56 -2.52
C HIS A 36 -3.80 -1.76 -2.23
N ASP A 37 -3.38 -1.64 -0.98
CA ASP A 37 -1.98 -1.79 -0.59
C ASP A 37 -1.47 -3.23 -0.80
N ALA A 38 -2.31 -4.23 -0.57
CA ALA A 38 -1.98 -5.63 -0.85
C ALA A 38 -1.79 -5.89 -2.35
N PHE A 39 -2.60 -5.29 -3.22
CA PHE A 39 -2.44 -5.40 -4.67
C PHE A 39 -1.16 -4.72 -5.16
N LEU A 40 -0.82 -3.54 -4.62
CA LEU A 40 0.44 -2.87 -4.92
C LEU A 40 1.65 -3.70 -4.48
N ALA A 41 1.61 -4.26 -3.27
CA ALA A 41 2.68 -5.13 -2.77
C ALA A 41 2.86 -6.37 -3.65
N ASN A 42 1.77 -7.03 -4.07
CA ASN A 42 1.81 -8.16 -5.00
C ASN A 42 2.38 -7.78 -6.37
N ALA A 43 2.00 -6.62 -6.91
CA ALA A 43 2.52 -6.16 -8.20
C ALA A 43 4.01 -5.88 -8.12
N TYR A 44 4.48 -5.27 -7.02
CA TYR A 44 5.90 -5.02 -6.80
C TYR A 44 6.73 -6.31 -6.72
N ILE A 45 6.28 -7.28 -5.89
CA ILE A 45 6.97 -8.56 -5.72
C ILE A 45 6.99 -9.35 -7.03
N GLY A 46 5.90 -9.36 -7.78
CA GLY A 46 5.83 -10.02 -9.08
C GLY A 46 6.79 -9.41 -10.12
N SER A 47 7.14 -8.12 -9.99
CA SER A 47 8.11 -7.45 -10.87
C SER A 47 9.56 -7.78 -10.52
N GLU A 48 9.86 -8.02 -9.24
CA GLU A 48 11.22 -8.22 -8.71
C GLU A 48 11.66 -9.70 -8.66
N GLN A 49 10.80 -10.65 -9.06
CA GLN A 49 11.04 -12.11 -8.95
C GLN A 49 11.43 -12.56 -7.52
N VAL A 50 10.91 -11.88 -6.50
CA VAL A 50 11.15 -12.25 -5.10
C VAL A 50 10.39 -13.53 -4.76
N ASP A 51 11.04 -14.46 -4.06
CA ASP A 51 10.40 -15.69 -3.59
C ASP A 51 9.36 -15.37 -2.51
N ILE A 52 8.08 -15.44 -2.91
CA ILE A 52 6.92 -15.01 -2.11
C ILE A 52 6.68 -15.95 -0.94
N ASP A 53 7.07 -17.22 -1.04
CA ASP A 53 6.78 -18.25 -0.03
C ASP A 53 7.49 -17.98 1.32
N SER A 54 8.51 -17.12 1.33
CA SER A 54 9.27 -16.77 2.54
C SER A 54 8.82 -15.47 3.22
N LEU A 55 7.99 -14.64 2.58
CA LEU A 55 7.63 -13.30 3.07
C LEU A 55 6.14 -13.22 3.38
N ASN A 56 5.81 -13.14 4.67
CA ASN A 56 4.45 -12.77 5.10
C ASN A 56 4.24 -11.25 4.87
N ILE A 57 3.98 -10.85 3.62
CA ILE A 57 3.85 -9.44 3.22
C ILE A 57 2.56 -8.79 3.69
N TYR A 58 1.54 -9.59 3.97
CA TYR A 58 0.20 -9.07 4.31
C TYR A 58 0.08 -8.66 5.77
N GLU A 59 0.73 -9.36 6.68
CA GLU A 59 0.66 -9.07 8.11
C GLU A 59 1.13 -7.65 8.47
N PRO A 60 2.26 -7.13 7.94
CA PRO A 60 2.66 -5.75 8.15
C PRO A 60 1.65 -4.73 7.58
N ILE A 61 1.02 -5.03 6.44
CA ILE A 61 -0.01 -4.19 5.85
C ILE A 61 -1.20 -4.12 6.81
N PHE A 62 -1.73 -5.27 7.26
CA PHE A 62 -2.87 -5.31 8.18
C PHE A 62 -2.57 -4.60 9.50
N ALA A 63 -1.38 -4.83 10.06
CA ALA A 63 -0.91 -4.17 11.28
C ALA A 63 -0.82 -2.65 11.13
N GLY A 64 -0.40 -2.14 9.97
CA GLY A 64 -0.36 -0.71 9.66
C GLY A 64 -1.74 -0.03 9.74
N TYR A 65 -2.81 -0.79 9.48
CA TYR A 65 -4.20 -0.33 9.65
C TYR A 65 -4.79 -0.62 11.03
N GLY A 66 -4.04 -1.27 11.93
CA GLY A 66 -4.47 -1.62 13.29
C GLY A 66 -5.37 -2.85 13.37
N TYR A 67 -5.25 -3.75 12.40
CA TYR A 67 -5.97 -5.02 12.29
C TYR A 67 -5.01 -6.20 12.28
N THR A 68 -5.52 -7.38 12.68
CA THR A 68 -4.81 -8.64 12.58
C THR A 68 -5.26 -9.41 11.33
N THR A 69 -4.49 -10.42 10.96
CA THR A 69 -4.85 -11.35 9.88
C THR A 69 -6.20 -12.01 10.15
N GLU A 70 -6.48 -12.37 11.40
CA GLU A 70 -7.74 -12.96 11.83
C GLU A 70 -8.91 -11.99 11.67
N ASP A 71 -8.71 -10.69 11.95
CA ASP A 71 -9.75 -9.67 11.77
C ASP A 71 -10.15 -9.57 10.28
N VAL A 72 -9.17 -9.62 9.37
CA VAL A 72 -9.41 -9.60 7.92
C VAL A 72 -10.19 -10.84 7.49
N TYR A 73 -9.73 -12.04 7.85
CA TYR A 73 -10.43 -13.28 7.51
C TYR A 73 -11.83 -13.36 8.13
N TYR A 74 -12.00 -12.91 9.36
CA TYR A 74 -13.30 -12.85 10.02
C TYR A 74 -14.25 -11.89 9.27
N THR A 75 -13.74 -10.73 8.84
CA THR A 75 -14.56 -9.75 8.09
C THR A 75 -14.98 -10.32 6.74
N ILE A 76 -14.06 -10.91 5.97
CA ILE A 76 -14.34 -11.53 4.68
C ILE A 76 -15.31 -12.72 4.84
N GLY A 77 -15.10 -13.56 5.84
CA GLY A 77 -15.98 -14.69 6.14
C GLY A 77 -17.42 -14.27 6.51
N ASN A 78 -17.60 -13.10 7.10
CA ASN A 78 -18.92 -12.53 7.37
C ASN A 78 -19.63 -12.03 6.11
N PHE A 79 -18.90 -11.57 5.07
CA PHE A 79 -19.50 -11.17 3.80
C PHE A 79 -20.13 -12.37 3.07
N SER A 80 -19.44 -13.51 3.05
CA SER A 80 -19.94 -14.72 2.38
C SER A 80 -21.26 -15.24 2.97
N LYS A 81 -21.51 -14.99 4.26
CA LYS A 81 -22.74 -15.38 4.96
C LYS A 81 -23.90 -14.42 4.72
N ARG A 82 -23.65 -13.16 4.38
CA ARG A 82 -24.68 -12.13 4.32
C ARG A 82 -25.00 -11.60 2.94
N LYS A 83 -24.04 -11.43 2.04
CA LYS A 83 -24.22 -11.04 0.63
C LYS A 83 -22.84 -11.06 -0.08
N SER A 84 -22.65 -11.96 -1.04
CA SER A 84 -21.41 -12.03 -1.85
C SER A 84 -21.13 -10.72 -2.65
N ALA A 85 -22.16 -9.94 -2.99
CA ALA A 85 -22.05 -8.68 -3.68
C ALA A 85 -21.17 -7.67 -2.93
N ARG A 86 -21.24 -7.61 -1.60
CA ARG A 86 -20.50 -6.62 -0.80
C ARG A 86 -18.98 -6.77 -0.87
N LEU A 87 -18.46 -7.99 -1.01
CA LEU A 87 -17.01 -8.18 -1.22
C LEU A 87 -16.60 -7.67 -2.61
N GLY A 88 -17.45 -7.89 -3.62
CA GLY A 88 -17.25 -7.34 -4.97
C GLY A 88 -17.13 -5.82 -4.94
N ASP A 89 -18.07 -5.14 -4.27
CA ASP A 89 -18.09 -3.69 -4.13
C ASP A 89 -16.80 -3.15 -3.47
N VAL A 90 -16.31 -3.86 -2.44
CA VAL A 90 -15.05 -3.50 -1.76
C VAL A 90 -13.84 -3.67 -2.66
N VAL A 91 -13.78 -4.75 -3.43
CA VAL A 91 -12.70 -4.99 -4.40
C VAL A 91 -12.74 -3.95 -5.53
N GLU A 92 -13.93 -3.64 -6.06
CA GLU A 92 -14.12 -2.61 -7.07
C GLU A 92 -13.63 -1.24 -6.57
N LEU A 93 -13.96 -0.86 -5.34
CA LEU A 93 -13.45 0.36 -4.72
C LEU A 93 -11.92 0.37 -4.60
N ALA A 94 -11.29 -0.76 -4.29
CA ALA A 94 -9.83 -0.87 -4.24
C ALA A 94 -9.21 -0.68 -5.65
N ILE A 95 -9.84 -1.24 -6.68
CA ILE A 95 -9.41 -1.06 -8.07
C ILE A 95 -9.54 0.39 -8.52
N GLU A 96 -10.64 1.07 -8.17
CA GLU A 96 -10.82 2.50 -8.46
C GLU A 96 -9.72 3.36 -7.82
N MET A 97 -9.31 3.03 -6.58
CA MET A 97 -8.19 3.71 -5.91
C MET A 97 -6.87 3.51 -6.67
N LEU A 98 -6.56 2.28 -7.13
CA LEU A 98 -5.38 1.97 -7.94
C LEU A 98 -5.37 2.72 -9.28
N GLU A 99 -6.52 2.78 -9.96
CA GLU A 99 -6.63 3.51 -11.23
C GLU A 99 -6.45 5.02 -11.04
N ALA A 100 -6.99 5.59 -9.98
CA ALA A 100 -6.84 7.01 -9.66
C ALA A 100 -5.36 7.35 -9.38
N GLU A 101 -4.67 6.50 -8.62
CA GLU A 101 -3.25 6.64 -8.35
C GLU A 101 -2.41 6.47 -9.61
N GLY A 102 -2.69 5.48 -10.45
CA GLY A 102 -2.02 5.28 -11.72
C GLY A 102 -2.16 6.47 -12.67
N LYS A 103 -3.34 7.10 -12.73
CA LYS A 103 -3.56 8.34 -13.51
C LYS A 103 -2.75 9.51 -12.97
N TYR A 104 -2.62 9.61 -11.64
CA TYR A 104 -1.79 10.64 -11.01
C TYR A 104 -0.32 10.47 -11.38
N TYR A 105 0.26 9.28 -11.20
CA TYR A 105 1.65 9.00 -11.55
C TYR A 105 1.95 9.17 -13.03
N ASN A 106 1.06 8.74 -13.91
CA ASN A 106 1.23 8.94 -15.36
C ASN A 106 1.27 10.41 -15.75
N ARG A 107 0.51 11.27 -15.06
CA ARG A 107 0.57 12.73 -15.25
C ARG A 107 1.91 13.30 -14.79
N GLU A 108 2.39 12.90 -13.62
CA GLU A 108 3.68 13.35 -13.08
C GLU A 108 4.85 12.94 -14.00
N VAL A 109 4.85 11.69 -14.48
CA VAL A 109 5.86 11.20 -15.44
C VAL A 109 5.82 12.01 -16.73
N ALA A 110 4.64 12.31 -17.28
CA ALA A 110 4.52 13.11 -18.49
C ALA A 110 5.05 14.54 -18.31
N VAL A 111 4.88 15.15 -17.14
CA VAL A 111 5.45 16.45 -16.80
C VAL A 111 6.98 16.38 -16.73
N LEU A 112 7.53 15.37 -16.05
CA LEU A 112 8.98 15.17 -15.96
C LEU A 112 9.61 14.93 -17.33
N ASP A 113 9.02 14.11 -18.19
CA ASP A 113 9.47 13.88 -19.56
C ASP A 113 9.46 15.16 -20.38
N THR A 114 8.47 16.02 -20.18
CA THR A 114 8.40 17.33 -20.87
C THR A 114 9.54 18.23 -20.41
N ILE A 115 9.82 18.31 -19.11
CA ILE A 115 10.91 19.10 -18.54
C ILE A 115 12.27 18.61 -19.07
N ASP A 116 12.50 17.29 -19.05
CA ASP A 116 13.76 16.69 -19.55
C ASP A 116 13.95 16.96 -21.05
N ASN A 117 12.91 16.85 -21.84
CA ASN A 117 12.95 17.17 -23.28
C ASN A 117 13.26 18.65 -23.54
N VAL A 118 12.70 19.58 -22.75
CA VAL A 118 13.00 21.01 -22.85
C VAL A 118 14.45 21.26 -22.45
N ALA A 119 14.92 20.68 -21.37
CA ALA A 119 16.30 20.80 -20.91
C ALA A 119 17.30 20.29 -21.95
N ARG A 120 17.06 19.13 -22.55
CA ARG A 120 17.91 18.57 -23.62
C ARG A 120 17.96 19.48 -24.85
N ARG A 121 16.81 20.03 -25.28
CA ARG A 121 16.76 20.94 -26.43
C ARG A 121 17.50 22.23 -26.16
N SER A 122 17.41 22.80 -24.96
CA SER A 122 18.14 24.01 -24.58
C SER A 122 19.64 23.77 -24.56
N PHE A 123 20.10 22.65 -24.00
CA PHE A 123 21.51 22.27 -23.98
C PHE A 123 22.09 22.07 -25.39
N THR A 124 21.38 21.35 -26.25
CA THR A 124 21.81 21.15 -27.65
C THR A 124 21.92 22.47 -28.37
N ARG A 125 21.00 23.41 -28.15
CA ARG A 125 21.01 24.74 -28.79
C ARG A 125 22.21 25.58 -28.33
N THR A 126 22.59 25.56 -27.06
CA THR A 126 23.79 26.27 -26.54
C THR A 126 25.07 25.68 -27.07
N VAL A 127 25.22 24.37 -27.14
CA VAL A 127 26.40 23.72 -27.72
C VAL A 127 26.57 24.05 -29.20
N TYR A 128 25.46 24.10 -29.95
CA TYR A 128 25.52 24.51 -31.37
C TYR A 128 25.93 26.00 -31.54
N ALA A 129 25.40 26.89 -30.70
CA ALA A 129 25.76 28.31 -30.73
C ALA A 129 27.26 28.52 -30.44
N ASP A 130 27.80 27.86 -29.41
CA ASP A 130 29.22 27.92 -29.04
C ASP A 130 30.13 27.35 -30.13
N SER A 131 29.71 26.29 -30.83
CA SER A 131 30.49 25.75 -31.95
C SER A 131 30.55 26.70 -33.15
N LEU A 132 29.48 27.42 -33.46
CA LEU A 132 29.44 28.41 -34.52
C LEU A 132 30.33 29.63 -34.23
N ILE A 133 30.35 30.07 -32.96
CA ILE A 133 31.22 31.19 -32.51
C ILE A 133 32.70 30.79 -32.67
N ARG A 134 33.10 29.58 -32.28
CA ARG A 134 34.47 29.08 -32.45
C ARG A 134 34.92 29.00 -33.91
N VAL A 135 34.04 28.54 -34.81
CA VAL A 135 34.36 28.48 -36.23
C VAL A 135 34.48 29.87 -36.87
N GLY A 136 33.67 30.84 -36.41
CA GLY A 136 33.76 32.22 -36.87
C GLY A 136 35.09 32.91 -36.48
N SER A 137 35.61 32.63 -35.26
CA SER A 137 36.85 33.24 -34.76
C SER A 137 38.15 32.67 -35.38
N LEU A 138 38.08 31.62 -36.14
CA LEU A 138 39.23 31.01 -36.86
C LEU A 138 39.37 31.53 -38.30
N ARG A 139 38.51 32.45 -38.73
CA ARG A 139 38.50 33.00 -40.10
C ARG A 139 39.04 34.43 -40.23
N ASP A 140 39.36 35.05 -39.11
CA ASP A 140 40.04 36.37 -39.03
C ASP A 140 41.53 36.18 -38.70
#